data_4e23c690c7aafbe707e27b659da927ee
#
_entry.id   4e23c690c7aafbe707e27b659da927ee
#
_cell.length_a   1.000
_cell.length_b   1.000
_cell.length_c   1.000
_cell.angle_alpha   90.00
_cell.angle_beta   90.00
_cell.angle_gamma   90.00
#
_symmetry.space_group_name_H-M   'P 1'
#
loop_
_entity.id
_entity.type
_entity.pdbx_description
1 polymer ?
#
loop_
_entity_poly.entity_id
_entity_poly.type
_entity_poly.pdbx_seq_one_letter_code
_entity_poly.pdbx_strand_id
1 'polypeptide(L)'
;MKQFFLISVLALGLVSCNNREASPDVSHIKVKVDIQHFEDDFFSIDTTQLEAAIQGLNQKYPGFTTDFLSNILELLPQRETTDLKSFYKAYLPLYKSGTAIFKKQSEEFNTVKNGLQLVKYYFPEYPLPKKIISFVGPVNSFATIITEDAIAIGLQLFMGKDHPLYTSEQGQMLYPAYVSRRFEPAYIPVNAMNAIVMDLYPGQYFGKPLIAQMVESGKRIYLTDHLLPSTADSLIIGYQQKQLDACYANEKNIWAFFVQNDMLYKTDPQLIREYVTDGPFTNALGKDSPGNIGQFVGWQIVKKWAAKNKGISMDSLMKKDPVQLFEESRYKPG
;
A
#
# COMPACT_ATOMS: atom_id res chain seq x y z
N MET A 1 -47.50 -37.72 31.97
CA MET A 1 -47.35 -37.18 30.58
C MET A 1 -46.47 -35.95 30.69
N LYS A 2 -45.20 -36.08 30.29
CA LYS A 2 -44.23 -34.94 30.27
C LYS A 2 -44.09 -34.51 28.84
N GLN A 3 -44.54 -33.30 28.52
CA GLN A 3 -44.34 -32.67 27.22
C GLN A 3 -42.94 -32.09 27.15
N PHE A 4 -42.12 -32.56 26.20
CA PHE A 4 -40.85 -31.98 25.84
C PHE A 4 -41.10 -30.81 24.84
N PHE A 5 -40.78 -29.60 25.24
CA PHE A 5 -40.73 -28.44 24.35
C PHE A 5 -39.37 -28.43 23.65
N LEU A 6 -39.35 -28.67 22.35
CA LEU A 6 -38.19 -28.59 21.49
C LEU A 6 -38.04 -27.12 21.08
N ILE A 7 -37.07 -26.38 21.68
CA ILE A 7 -36.70 -25.04 21.24
C ILE A 7 -35.73 -25.18 20.08
N SER A 8 -36.24 -24.92 18.88
CA SER A 8 -35.41 -24.79 17.66
C SER A 8 -34.73 -23.41 17.65
N VAL A 9 -33.44 -23.37 17.96
CA VAL A 9 -32.63 -22.16 17.83
C VAL A 9 -32.28 -21.98 16.36
N LEU A 10 -32.98 -21.07 15.69
CA LEU A 10 -32.69 -20.62 14.32
C LEU A 10 -31.44 -19.73 14.37
N ALA A 11 -30.27 -20.28 14.06
CA ALA A 11 -29.05 -19.51 13.86
C ALA A 11 -29.16 -18.69 12.57
N LEU A 12 -29.56 -17.42 12.69
CA LEU A 12 -29.42 -16.46 11.59
C LEU A 12 -27.93 -16.18 11.39
N GLY A 13 -27.31 -16.85 10.45
CA GLY A 13 -26.00 -16.49 9.93
C GLY A 13 -26.07 -15.10 9.32
N LEU A 14 -25.41 -14.15 9.93
CA LEU A 14 -25.12 -12.85 9.32
C LEU A 14 -24.21 -13.08 8.12
N VAL A 15 -24.81 -13.29 6.95
CA VAL A 15 -24.09 -13.22 5.67
C VAL A 15 -23.75 -11.73 5.49
N SER A 16 -22.55 -11.33 5.87
CA SER A 16 -21.94 -10.07 5.44
C SER A 16 -21.84 -10.16 3.92
N CYS A 17 -22.78 -9.54 3.21
CA CYS A 17 -22.68 -9.36 1.78
C CYS A 17 -21.50 -8.45 1.47
N ASN A 18 -20.33 -9.05 1.23
CA ASN A 18 -19.22 -8.38 0.63
C ASN A 18 -19.58 -8.12 -0.83
N ASN A 19 -20.06 -6.90 -1.15
CA ASN A 19 -20.51 -6.49 -2.49
C ASN A 19 -19.32 -6.21 -3.43
N ARG A 20 -18.20 -6.95 -3.28
CA ARG A 20 -17.11 -6.87 -4.25
C ARG A 20 -17.57 -7.53 -5.56
N GLU A 21 -17.28 -6.89 -6.69
CA GLU A 21 -17.41 -7.53 -7.99
C GLU A 21 -16.54 -8.80 -8.01
N ALA A 22 -17.04 -9.86 -8.65
CA ALA A 22 -16.28 -11.10 -8.76
C ALA A 22 -14.95 -10.80 -9.48
N SER A 23 -13.84 -11.19 -8.86
CA SER A 23 -12.53 -11.05 -9.48
C SER A 23 -12.46 -11.89 -10.75
N PRO A 24 -11.83 -11.39 -11.85
CA PRO A 24 -11.66 -12.18 -13.05
C PRO A 24 -10.84 -13.45 -12.79
N ASP A 25 -11.15 -14.54 -13.46
CA ASP A 25 -10.30 -15.72 -13.44
C ASP A 25 -9.04 -15.48 -14.27
N VAL A 26 -7.93 -15.34 -13.56
CA VAL A 26 -6.58 -15.14 -14.15
C VAL A 26 -5.68 -16.37 -14.00
N SER A 27 -6.22 -17.52 -13.64
CA SER A 27 -5.46 -18.77 -13.44
C SER A 27 -4.69 -19.21 -14.68
N HIS A 28 -5.18 -18.85 -15.87
CA HIS A 28 -4.55 -19.11 -17.16
C HIS A 28 -3.37 -18.13 -17.46
N ILE A 29 -3.28 -16.99 -16.77
CA ILE A 29 -2.23 -15.99 -16.97
C ILE A 29 -1.00 -16.41 -16.17
N LYS A 30 0.05 -16.84 -16.87
CA LYS A 30 1.31 -17.24 -16.24
C LYS A 30 2.26 -16.04 -16.13
N VAL A 31 2.53 -15.62 -14.91
CA VAL A 31 3.54 -14.60 -14.61
C VAL A 31 4.76 -15.28 -14.02
N LYS A 32 5.90 -15.15 -14.71
CA LYS A 32 7.20 -15.65 -14.21
C LYS A 32 7.85 -14.52 -13.42
N VAL A 33 7.87 -14.67 -12.10
CA VAL A 33 8.54 -13.76 -11.17
C VAL A 33 9.40 -14.59 -10.23
N ASP A 34 10.67 -14.24 -10.15
CA ASP A 34 11.64 -14.83 -9.25
C ASP A 34 11.69 -14.05 -7.94
N ILE A 35 11.63 -14.74 -6.80
CA ILE A 35 11.73 -14.12 -5.48
C ILE A 35 13.17 -14.26 -5.01
N GLN A 36 13.81 -13.14 -4.72
CA GLN A 36 15.23 -13.06 -4.33
C GLN A 36 15.37 -12.32 -3.01
N HIS A 37 16.21 -12.84 -2.12
CA HIS A 37 16.49 -12.31 -0.79
C HIS A 37 17.87 -11.67 -0.77
N PHE A 38 17.95 -10.43 -1.22
CA PHE A 38 19.20 -9.69 -1.28
C PHE A 38 19.81 -9.47 0.12
N GLU A 39 18.95 -9.26 1.12
CA GLU A 39 19.38 -9.09 2.51
C GLU A 39 20.17 -10.28 3.04
N ASP A 40 19.82 -11.52 2.68
CA ASP A 40 20.52 -12.72 3.13
C ASP A 40 21.94 -12.76 2.58
N ASP A 41 22.11 -12.47 1.28
CA ASP A 41 23.41 -12.44 0.64
C ASP A 41 24.23 -11.23 1.10
N PHE A 42 23.60 -10.04 1.20
CA PHE A 42 24.27 -8.82 1.62
C PHE A 42 24.84 -8.93 3.04
N PHE A 43 24.06 -9.45 4.00
CA PHE A 43 24.53 -9.59 5.38
C PHE A 43 25.37 -10.84 5.63
N SER A 44 25.69 -11.62 4.59
CA SER A 44 26.63 -12.73 4.61
C SER A 44 28.01 -12.40 4.03
N ILE A 45 28.21 -11.20 3.46
CA ILE A 45 29.47 -10.82 2.81
C ILE A 45 30.65 -10.75 3.78
N ASP A 46 31.84 -11.02 3.25
CA ASP A 46 33.10 -10.75 3.97
C ASP A 46 33.48 -9.25 3.82
N THR A 47 33.25 -8.50 4.89
CA THR A 47 33.58 -7.06 4.91
C THR A 47 35.08 -6.74 4.92
N THR A 48 35.97 -7.76 5.02
CA THR A 48 37.42 -7.57 4.87
C THR A 48 37.85 -7.55 3.40
N GLN A 49 37.01 -8.19 2.51
CA GLN A 49 37.19 -8.24 1.06
C GLN A 49 36.03 -7.58 0.33
N LEU A 50 35.69 -6.37 0.73
CA LEU A 50 34.45 -5.70 0.35
C LEU A 50 34.26 -5.53 -1.16
N GLU A 51 35.34 -5.20 -1.88
CA GLU A 51 35.28 -5.00 -3.34
C GLU A 51 34.89 -6.31 -4.05
N ALA A 52 35.54 -7.43 -3.70
CA ALA A 52 35.20 -8.73 -4.25
C ALA A 52 33.78 -9.18 -3.88
N ALA A 53 33.36 -8.87 -2.65
CA ALA A 53 32.02 -9.17 -2.18
C ALA A 53 30.94 -8.39 -2.96
N ILE A 54 31.14 -7.09 -3.22
CA ILE A 54 30.25 -6.25 -4.03
C ILE A 54 30.20 -6.76 -5.48
N GLN A 55 31.35 -7.15 -6.05
CA GLN A 55 31.38 -7.74 -7.39
C GLN A 55 30.54 -9.03 -7.45
N GLY A 56 30.64 -9.89 -6.43
CA GLY A 56 29.82 -11.10 -6.31
C GLY A 56 28.32 -10.79 -6.21
N LEU A 57 27.93 -9.80 -5.40
CA LEU A 57 26.55 -9.34 -5.31
C LEU A 57 26.06 -8.79 -6.66
N ASN A 58 26.88 -7.99 -7.35
CA ASN A 58 26.50 -7.43 -8.64
C ASN A 58 26.34 -8.49 -9.74
N GLN A 59 27.09 -9.59 -9.68
CA GLN A 59 26.89 -10.73 -10.58
C GLN A 59 25.58 -11.46 -10.30
N LYS A 60 25.20 -11.60 -9.02
CA LYS A 60 23.96 -12.27 -8.61
C LYS A 60 22.71 -11.37 -8.79
N TYR A 61 22.86 -10.08 -8.52
CA TYR A 61 21.79 -9.06 -8.56
C TYR A 61 22.17 -7.92 -9.49
N PRO A 62 22.34 -8.18 -10.81
CA PRO A 62 22.75 -7.14 -11.75
C PRO A 62 21.72 -6.01 -11.79
N GLY A 63 22.21 -4.77 -11.78
CA GLY A 63 21.35 -3.57 -11.68
C GLY A 63 20.94 -3.27 -10.24
N PHE A 64 20.32 -4.20 -9.53
CA PHE A 64 19.83 -3.95 -8.17
C PHE A 64 20.94 -3.63 -7.17
N THR A 65 22.09 -4.29 -7.25
CA THR A 65 23.23 -3.94 -6.37
C THR A 65 23.63 -2.48 -6.54
N THR A 66 23.68 -1.99 -7.78
CA THR A 66 23.96 -0.57 -8.05
C THR A 66 22.88 0.33 -7.49
N ASP A 67 21.60 0.01 -7.72
CA ASP A 67 20.47 0.76 -7.16
C ASP A 67 20.52 0.79 -5.63
N PHE A 68 20.86 -0.34 -5.00
CA PHE A 68 20.99 -0.42 -3.55
C PHE A 68 22.06 0.51 -3.01
N LEU A 69 23.26 0.48 -3.62
CA LEU A 69 24.38 1.32 -3.16
C LEU A 69 24.15 2.81 -3.45
N SER A 70 23.68 3.14 -4.66
CA SER A 70 23.60 4.52 -5.12
C SER A 70 22.30 5.23 -4.75
N ASN A 71 21.15 4.52 -4.83
CA ASN A 71 19.81 5.13 -4.69
C ASN A 71 19.19 4.84 -3.32
N ILE A 72 19.46 3.68 -2.70
CA ILE A 72 18.90 3.30 -1.40
C ILE A 72 19.80 3.73 -0.25
N LEU A 73 21.11 3.44 -0.36
CA LEU A 73 22.10 3.84 0.63
C LEU A 73 22.67 5.24 0.37
N GLU A 74 22.46 5.80 -0.82
CA GLU A 74 22.97 7.11 -1.25
C GLU A 74 24.48 7.27 -1.04
N LEU A 75 25.25 6.19 -1.30
CA LEU A 75 26.69 6.19 -1.07
C LEU A 75 27.42 7.07 -2.08
N LEU A 76 28.31 7.91 -1.57
CA LEU A 76 29.21 8.71 -2.42
C LEU A 76 30.45 7.90 -2.79
N PRO A 77 30.92 7.92 -4.04
CA PRO A 77 32.06 7.12 -4.51
C PRO A 77 33.32 7.26 -3.63
N GLN A 78 33.58 8.48 -3.10
CA GLN A 78 34.74 8.78 -2.29
C GLN A 78 34.70 8.15 -0.88
N ARG A 79 33.50 7.80 -0.40
CA ARG A 79 33.26 7.25 0.95
C ARG A 79 32.59 5.89 0.95
N GLU A 80 32.34 5.34 -0.23
CA GLU A 80 31.55 4.13 -0.42
C GLU A 80 31.99 2.99 0.51
N THR A 81 33.26 2.66 0.55
CA THR A 81 33.80 1.57 1.39
C THR A 81 33.56 1.83 2.89
N THR A 82 33.78 3.05 3.37
CA THR A 82 33.64 3.40 4.79
C THR A 82 32.18 3.42 5.20
N ASP A 83 31.36 4.06 4.39
CA ASP A 83 29.94 4.24 4.68
C ASP A 83 29.19 2.90 4.58
N LEU A 84 29.56 2.04 3.61
CA LEU A 84 29.01 0.68 3.48
C LEU A 84 29.37 -0.21 4.68
N LYS A 85 30.63 -0.18 5.17
CA LYS A 85 31.01 -0.90 6.39
C LYS A 85 30.25 -0.40 7.61
N SER A 86 30.04 0.90 7.71
CA SER A 86 29.28 1.52 8.79
C SER A 86 27.81 1.09 8.74
N PHE A 87 27.20 1.11 7.57
CA PHE A 87 25.83 0.62 7.35
C PHE A 87 25.73 -0.87 7.73
N TYR A 88 26.60 -1.72 7.18
CA TYR A 88 26.58 -3.15 7.49
C TYR A 88 26.62 -3.40 8.99
N LYS A 89 27.56 -2.77 9.71
CA LYS A 89 27.69 -2.92 11.16
C LYS A 89 26.45 -2.45 11.92
N ALA A 90 25.88 -1.33 11.51
CA ALA A 90 24.71 -0.74 12.17
C ALA A 90 23.43 -1.56 11.95
N TYR A 91 23.25 -2.13 10.75
CA TYR A 91 22.02 -2.83 10.36
C TYR A 91 22.06 -4.34 10.50
N LEU A 92 23.24 -4.96 10.70
CA LEU A 92 23.35 -6.39 10.97
C LEU A 92 22.51 -6.87 12.18
N PRO A 93 22.44 -6.14 13.32
CA PRO A 93 21.55 -6.53 14.41
C PRO A 93 20.06 -6.47 14.00
N LEU A 94 19.66 -5.49 13.21
CA LEU A 94 18.30 -5.38 12.69
C LEU A 94 17.96 -6.56 11.78
N TYR A 95 18.82 -6.86 10.80
CA TYR A 95 18.67 -8.04 9.95
C TYR A 95 18.51 -9.32 10.78
N LYS A 96 19.38 -9.54 11.76
CA LYS A 96 19.33 -10.73 12.63
C LYS A 96 18.02 -10.81 13.43
N SER A 97 17.53 -9.70 13.97
CA SER A 97 16.27 -9.68 14.72
C SER A 97 15.06 -9.92 13.81
N GLY A 98 15.14 -9.50 12.56
CA GLY A 98 14.09 -9.67 11.56
C GLY A 98 14.03 -11.04 10.89
N THR A 99 15.10 -11.86 10.98
CA THR A 99 15.21 -13.12 10.21
C THR A 99 13.99 -14.05 10.41
N ALA A 100 13.44 -14.14 11.63
CA ALA A 100 12.27 -14.99 11.92
C ALA A 100 10.98 -14.44 11.30
N ILE A 101 10.88 -13.11 11.16
CA ILE A 101 9.75 -12.41 10.52
C ILE A 101 9.87 -12.57 8.99
N PHE A 102 11.05 -12.34 8.44
CA PHE A 102 11.31 -12.38 7.00
C PHE A 102 11.06 -13.76 6.39
N LYS A 103 11.44 -14.84 7.08
CA LYS A 103 11.17 -16.23 6.62
C LYS A 103 9.67 -16.59 6.53
N LYS A 104 8.80 -15.83 7.22
CA LYS A 104 7.35 -16.06 7.21
C LYS A 104 6.62 -15.29 6.10
N GLN A 105 7.31 -14.44 5.34
CA GLN A 105 6.69 -13.53 4.36
C GLN A 105 6.46 -14.17 2.98
N SER A 106 6.61 -15.49 2.84
CA SER A 106 6.36 -16.20 1.58
C SER A 106 4.92 -16.05 1.07
N GLU A 107 3.95 -15.90 1.97
CA GLU A 107 2.54 -15.71 1.64
C GLU A 107 2.30 -14.30 1.06
N GLU A 108 2.90 -13.28 1.64
CA GLU A 108 2.82 -11.89 1.18
C GLU A 108 3.45 -11.76 -0.21
N PHE A 109 4.60 -12.37 -0.47
CA PHE A 109 5.24 -12.38 -1.80
C PHE A 109 4.41 -13.14 -2.83
N ASN A 110 3.76 -14.25 -2.46
CA ASN A 110 2.83 -14.94 -3.33
C ASN A 110 1.60 -14.07 -3.64
N THR A 111 1.12 -13.30 -2.67
CA THR A 111 0.02 -12.34 -2.89
C THR A 111 0.44 -11.24 -3.86
N VAL A 112 1.68 -10.72 -3.77
CA VAL A 112 2.24 -9.79 -4.78
C VAL A 112 2.25 -10.43 -6.16
N LYS A 113 2.72 -11.68 -6.28
CA LYS A 113 2.74 -12.41 -7.55
C LYS A 113 1.35 -12.60 -8.15
N ASN A 114 0.35 -12.92 -7.32
CA ASN A 114 -1.04 -13.02 -7.76
C ASN A 114 -1.58 -11.65 -8.23
N GLY A 115 -1.23 -10.58 -7.52
CA GLY A 115 -1.52 -9.20 -7.95
C GLY A 115 -0.93 -8.87 -9.32
N LEU A 116 0.28 -9.33 -9.62
CA LEU A 116 0.91 -9.15 -10.94
C LEU A 116 0.18 -9.89 -12.07
N GLN A 117 -0.50 -11.02 -11.80
CA GLN A 117 -1.38 -11.65 -12.79
C GLN A 117 -2.56 -10.75 -13.15
N LEU A 118 -3.14 -10.08 -12.14
CA LEU A 118 -4.22 -9.11 -12.34
C LEU A 118 -3.73 -7.83 -13.04
N VAL A 119 -2.50 -7.38 -12.73
CA VAL A 119 -1.87 -6.29 -13.50
C VAL A 119 -1.77 -6.68 -14.98
N LYS A 120 -1.30 -7.89 -15.30
CA LYS A 120 -1.21 -8.37 -16.69
C LYS A 120 -2.58 -8.49 -17.36
N TYR A 121 -3.60 -8.84 -16.62
CA TYR A 121 -4.97 -8.91 -17.11
C TYR A 121 -5.54 -7.53 -17.46
N TYR A 122 -5.43 -6.57 -16.54
CA TYR A 122 -5.99 -5.23 -16.75
C TYR A 122 -5.14 -4.33 -17.64
N PHE A 123 -3.82 -4.56 -17.65
CA PHE A 123 -2.83 -3.75 -18.37
C PHE A 123 -1.84 -4.65 -19.12
N PRO A 124 -2.29 -5.29 -20.22
CA PRO A 124 -1.48 -6.30 -20.93
C PRO A 124 -0.17 -5.73 -21.50
N GLU A 125 -0.11 -4.43 -21.77
CA GLU A 125 1.09 -3.76 -22.29
C GLU A 125 2.07 -3.29 -21.20
N TYR A 126 1.69 -3.35 -19.92
CA TYR A 126 2.58 -2.96 -18.85
C TYR A 126 3.74 -3.97 -18.71
N PRO A 127 5.01 -3.47 -18.72
CA PRO A 127 6.17 -4.34 -18.57
C PRO A 127 6.27 -4.84 -17.13
N LEU A 128 5.82 -6.07 -16.90
CA LEU A 128 5.85 -6.65 -15.55
C LEU A 128 7.28 -6.81 -15.03
N PRO A 129 7.51 -6.53 -13.76
CA PRO A 129 8.77 -6.88 -13.09
C PRO A 129 9.00 -8.40 -13.15
N LYS A 130 10.24 -8.78 -13.43
CA LYS A 130 10.67 -10.18 -13.52
C LYS A 130 11.09 -10.75 -12.17
N LYS A 131 11.31 -9.88 -11.19
CA LYS A 131 11.80 -10.24 -9.85
C LYS A 131 11.03 -9.49 -8.76
N ILE A 132 10.93 -10.14 -7.62
CA ILE A 132 10.62 -9.51 -6.34
C ILE A 132 11.90 -9.64 -5.51
N ILE A 133 12.53 -8.52 -5.15
CA ILE A 133 13.79 -8.52 -4.41
C ILE A 133 13.52 -7.91 -3.03
N SER A 134 13.68 -8.71 -1.97
CA SER A 134 13.67 -8.14 -0.62
C SER A 134 15.04 -7.62 -0.24
N PHE A 135 15.06 -6.58 0.60
CA PHE A 135 16.28 -5.98 1.13
C PHE A 135 16.04 -5.39 2.53
N VAL A 136 17.11 -5.14 3.26
CA VAL A 136 17.11 -4.31 4.47
C VAL A 136 17.92 -3.05 4.19
N GLY A 137 17.24 -1.92 4.17
CA GLY A 137 17.82 -0.61 3.93
C GLY A 137 17.76 0.31 5.15
N PRO A 138 18.14 1.59 5.01
CA PRO A 138 17.98 2.59 6.05
C PRO A 138 16.50 2.71 6.48
N VAL A 139 16.28 2.93 7.78
CA VAL A 139 14.91 3.02 8.32
C VAL A 139 14.09 4.18 7.75
N ASN A 140 14.74 5.23 7.29
CA ASN A 140 14.15 6.39 6.63
C ASN A 140 14.10 6.26 5.10
N SER A 141 14.38 5.08 4.55
CA SER A 141 14.35 4.79 3.13
C SER A 141 12.98 4.26 2.68
N PHE A 142 12.91 3.70 1.49
CA PHE A 142 11.68 3.28 0.82
C PHE A 142 11.16 1.94 1.35
N ALA A 143 9.83 1.82 1.46
CA ALA A 143 9.15 0.55 1.72
C ALA A 143 9.11 -0.34 0.47
N THR A 144 8.93 0.26 -0.70
CA THR A 144 8.85 -0.43 -1.99
C THR A 144 9.35 0.48 -3.09
N ILE A 145 10.13 -0.08 -4.00
CA ILE A 145 10.70 0.62 -5.16
C ILE A 145 10.47 -0.24 -6.41
N ILE A 146 10.13 0.39 -7.52
CA ILE A 146 10.16 -0.26 -8.84
C ILE A 146 11.50 0.08 -9.48
N THR A 147 12.23 -0.95 -9.87
CA THR A 147 13.45 -0.85 -10.68
C THR A 147 13.15 -1.32 -12.10
N GLU A 148 14.15 -1.32 -12.99
CA GLU A 148 13.97 -1.73 -14.38
C GLU A 148 13.34 -3.13 -14.55
N ASP A 149 13.69 -4.09 -13.69
CA ASP A 149 13.24 -5.48 -13.80
C ASP A 149 12.67 -6.09 -12.50
N ALA A 150 12.58 -5.30 -11.42
CA ALA A 150 12.14 -5.79 -10.12
C ALA A 150 11.21 -4.86 -9.36
N ILE A 151 10.40 -5.46 -8.47
CA ILE A 151 9.84 -4.78 -7.30
C ILE A 151 10.77 -5.07 -6.13
N ALA A 152 11.39 -4.04 -5.59
CA ALA A 152 12.24 -4.14 -4.42
C ALA A 152 11.47 -3.75 -3.15
N ILE A 153 11.53 -4.60 -2.11
CA ILE A 153 10.74 -4.50 -0.88
C ILE A 153 11.68 -4.32 0.31
N GLY A 154 11.61 -3.16 0.95
CA GLY A 154 12.42 -2.79 2.11
C GLY A 154 11.84 -3.36 3.41
N LEU A 155 12.34 -4.52 3.83
CA LEU A 155 11.83 -5.28 4.97
C LEU A 155 11.95 -4.54 6.29
N GLN A 156 12.86 -3.55 6.41
CA GLN A 156 12.99 -2.68 7.57
C GLN A 156 11.71 -1.88 7.90
N LEU A 157 10.74 -1.82 6.99
CA LEU A 157 9.44 -1.16 7.22
C LEU A 157 8.28 -2.16 7.32
N PHE A 158 8.57 -3.46 7.54
CA PHE A 158 7.53 -4.50 7.66
C PHE A 158 7.85 -5.50 8.79
N MET A 159 8.50 -5.04 9.86
CA MET A 159 8.92 -5.91 10.98
C MET A 159 7.84 -6.15 12.03
N GLY A 160 6.63 -5.63 11.81
CA GLY A 160 5.56 -5.64 12.81
C GLY A 160 5.50 -4.31 13.57
N LYS A 161 4.29 -3.74 13.70
CA LYS A 161 4.06 -2.40 14.29
C LYS A 161 4.62 -2.21 15.70
N ASP A 162 4.73 -3.31 16.46
CA ASP A 162 5.21 -3.31 17.85
C ASP A 162 6.73 -3.51 17.96
N HIS A 163 7.45 -3.60 16.81
CA HIS A 163 8.90 -3.78 16.82
C HIS A 163 9.60 -2.57 17.48
N PRO A 164 10.65 -2.80 18.35
CA PRO A 164 11.37 -1.73 19.03
C PRO A 164 11.92 -0.63 18.13
N LEU A 165 12.23 -0.96 16.88
CA LEU A 165 12.64 0.01 15.86
C LEU A 165 11.62 1.16 15.69
N TYR A 166 10.32 0.88 15.80
CA TYR A 166 9.25 1.87 15.60
C TYR A 166 8.69 2.41 16.91
N THR A 167 8.74 1.63 17.99
CA THR A 167 8.16 2.02 19.30
C THR A 167 9.13 2.78 20.19
N SER A 168 10.45 2.80 19.87
CA SER A 168 11.43 3.64 20.53
C SER A 168 11.16 5.14 20.31
N GLU A 169 11.69 5.99 21.17
CA GLU A 169 11.57 7.44 21.04
C GLU A 169 12.06 7.93 19.65
N GLN A 170 13.23 7.46 19.20
CA GLN A 170 13.76 7.78 17.87
C GLN A 170 12.86 7.25 16.74
N GLY A 171 12.32 6.04 16.90
CA GLY A 171 11.39 5.47 15.93
C GLY A 171 10.10 6.27 15.81
N GLN A 172 9.55 6.75 16.93
CA GLN A 172 8.35 7.58 16.95
C GLN A 172 8.58 8.99 16.39
N MET A 173 9.79 9.52 16.50
CA MET A 173 10.17 10.79 15.84
C MET A 173 10.19 10.66 14.32
N LEU A 174 10.65 9.52 13.77
CA LEU A 174 10.65 9.26 12.34
C LEU A 174 9.26 8.86 11.83
N TYR A 175 8.59 8.00 12.58
CA TYR A 175 7.32 7.38 12.21
C TYR A 175 6.33 7.42 13.36
N PRO A 176 5.53 8.47 13.48
CA PRO A 176 4.45 8.52 14.45
C PRO A 176 3.56 7.28 14.38
N ALA A 177 2.93 6.89 15.49
CA ALA A 177 2.17 5.64 15.60
C ALA A 177 1.09 5.45 14.51
N TYR A 178 0.48 6.54 14.02
CA TYR A 178 -0.49 6.46 12.92
C TYR A 178 0.13 6.07 11.56
N VAL A 179 1.46 6.21 11.41
CA VAL A 179 2.23 5.73 10.25
C VAL A 179 2.71 4.31 10.50
N SER A 180 3.48 4.11 11.60
CA SER A 180 4.16 2.83 11.88
C SER A 180 3.21 1.67 12.17
N ARG A 181 1.94 1.93 12.50
CA ARG A 181 0.90 0.89 12.60
C ARG A 181 0.70 0.07 11.32
N ARG A 182 1.16 0.59 10.18
CA ARG A 182 1.11 -0.09 8.87
C ARG A 182 2.41 -0.85 8.53
N PHE A 183 3.40 -0.85 9.42
CA PHE A 183 4.66 -1.55 9.23
C PHE A 183 4.53 -3.03 9.61
N GLU A 184 3.48 -3.66 9.10
CA GLU A 184 3.16 -5.06 9.27
C GLU A 184 3.38 -5.81 7.94
N PRO A 185 3.81 -7.08 7.93
CA PRO A 185 3.98 -7.86 6.72
C PRO A 185 2.77 -7.85 5.80
N ALA A 186 1.55 -7.86 6.37
CA ALA A 186 0.30 -7.81 5.61
C ALA A 186 0.16 -6.59 4.67
N TYR A 187 0.94 -5.53 4.89
CA TYR A 187 0.98 -4.36 4.01
C TYR A 187 1.96 -4.49 2.84
N ILE A 188 2.80 -5.52 2.79
CA ILE A 188 3.74 -5.74 1.66
C ILE A 188 3.00 -5.78 0.32
N PRO A 189 1.94 -6.59 0.13
CA PRO A 189 1.22 -6.63 -1.14
C PRO A 189 0.58 -5.29 -1.50
N VAL A 190 0.02 -4.59 -0.52
CA VAL A 190 -0.61 -3.29 -0.72
C VAL A 190 0.42 -2.25 -1.19
N ASN A 191 1.58 -2.19 -0.55
CA ASN A 191 2.66 -1.28 -0.95
C ASN A 191 3.19 -1.63 -2.34
N ALA A 192 3.38 -2.92 -2.65
CA ALA A 192 3.83 -3.37 -3.96
C ALA A 192 2.86 -2.99 -5.07
N MET A 193 1.55 -3.22 -4.89
CA MET A 193 0.55 -2.85 -5.89
C MET A 193 0.38 -1.33 -5.98
N ASN A 194 0.44 -0.59 -4.87
CA ASN A 194 0.42 0.87 -4.89
C ASN A 194 1.62 1.44 -5.68
N ALA A 195 2.81 0.85 -5.57
CA ALA A 195 3.97 1.25 -6.36
C ALA A 195 3.71 1.08 -7.87
N ILE A 196 3.12 -0.05 -8.29
CA ILE A 196 2.73 -0.28 -9.68
C ILE A 196 1.64 0.70 -10.13
N VAL A 197 0.64 0.95 -9.29
CA VAL A 197 -0.44 1.91 -9.60
C VAL A 197 0.12 3.32 -9.77
N MET A 198 1.13 3.69 -8.99
CA MET A 198 1.80 5.00 -9.10
C MET A 198 2.68 5.09 -10.34
N ASP A 199 3.31 4.00 -10.75
CA ASP A 199 4.11 3.93 -11.98
C ASP A 199 3.21 4.01 -13.23
N LEU A 200 2.09 3.26 -13.25
CA LEU A 200 1.09 3.32 -14.32
C LEU A 200 0.42 4.70 -14.44
N TYR A 201 0.08 5.31 -13.30
CA TYR A 201 -0.69 6.55 -13.21
C TYR A 201 -0.06 7.50 -12.19
N PRO A 202 1.03 8.22 -12.53
CA PRO A 202 1.65 9.20 -11.64
C PRO A 202 0.64 10.25 -11.15
N GLY A 203 0.75 10.62 -9.87
CA GLY A 203 -0.18 11.56 -9.24
C GLY A 203 -0.05 12.98 -9.78
N GLN A 204 -1.17 13.62 -10.07
CA GLN A 204 -1.26 15.02 -10.45
C GLN A 204 -2.29 15.72 -9.57
N TYR A 205 -1.90 16.06 -8.34
CA TYR A 205 -2.82 16.61 -7.34
C TYR A 205 -2.70 18.12 -7.16
N PHE A 206 -1.55 18.69 -7.52
CA PHE A 206 -1.23 20.09 -7.22
C PHE A 206 -2.21 21.04 -7.91
N GLY A 207 -2.75 21.99 -7.15
CA GLY A 207 -3.66 23.02 -7.66
C GLY A 207 -5.08 22.54 -8.00
N LYS A 208 -5.36 21.23 -7.84
CA LYS A 208 -6.72 20.70 -8.11
C LYS A 208 -7.66 20.91 -6.91
N PRO A 209 -8.98 21.08 -7.16
CA PRO A 209 -9.95 21.19 -6.08
C PRO A 209 -10.02 19.91 -5.24
N LEU A 210 -10.46 20.05 -3.99
CA LEU A 210 -10.54 18.95 -3.02
C LEU A 210 -11.22 17.71 -3.60
N ILE A 211 -12.37 17.88 -4.25
CA ILE A 211 -13.13 16.76 -4.83
C ILE A 211 -12.32 16.00 -5.90
N ALA A 212 -11.52 16.69 -6.71
CA ALA A 212 -10.66 16.06 -7.69
C ALA A 212 -9.56 15.22 -7.01
N GLN A 213 -8.96 15.75 -5.94
CA GLN A 213 -7.93 15.02 -5.18
C GLN A 213 -8.51 13.79 -4.47
N MET A 214 -9.72 13.90 -3.89
CA MET A 214 -10.45 12.77 -3.31
C MET A 214 -10.69 11.66 -4.34
N VAL A 215 -11.22 12.02 -5.53
CA VAL A 215 -11.51 11.05 -6.59
C VAL A 215 -10.24 10.42 -7.14
N GLU A 216 -9.16 11.18 -7.33
CA GLU A 216 -7.87 10.63 -7.77
C GLU A 216 -7.32 9.61 -6.76
N SER A 217 -7.40 9.90 -5.46
CA SER A 217 -7.06 8.95 -4.41
C SER A 217 -7.98 7.72 -4.44
N GLY A 218 -9.28 7.96 -4.60
CA GLY A 218 -10.29 6.90 -4.71
C GLY A 218 -10.08 5.95 -5.89
N LYS A 219 -9.67 6.47 -7.07
CA LYS A 219 -9.34 5.65 -8.24
C LYS A 219 -8.16 4.71 -7.97
N ARG A 220 -7.14 5.19 -7.27
CA ARG A 220 -5.97 4.37 -6.90
C ARG A 220 -6.35 3.26 -5.94
N ILE A 221 -7.12 3.58 -4.90
CA ILE A 221 -7.63 2.60 -3.94
C ILE A 221 -8.50 1.58 -4.67
N TYR A 222 -9.38 2.02 -5.56
CA TYR A 222 -10.24 1.15 -6.36
C TYR A 222 -9.44 0.19 -7.23
N LEU A 223 -8.40 0.67 -7.91
CA LEU A 223 -7.51 -0.19 -8.70
C LEU A 223 -6.73 -1.16 -7.80
N THR A 224 -6.13 -0.70 -6.70
CA THR A 224 -5.41 -1.56 -5.76
C THR A 224 -6.32 -2.66 -5.19
N ASP A 225 -7.58 -2.35 -4.88
CA ASP A 225 -8.59 -3.32 -4.43
C ASP A 225 -8.84 -4.42 -5.48
N HIS A 226 -8.89 -4.05 -6.76
CA HIS A 226 -9.05 -5.00 -7.86
C HIS A 226 -7.78 -5.83 -8.14
N LEU A 227 -6.60 -5.31 -7.82
CA LEU A 227 -5.33 -6.05 -7.92
C LEU A 227 -5.10 -6.99 -6.73
N LEU A 228 -5.80 -6.77 -5.62
CA LEU A 228 -5.67 -7.54 -4.38
C LEU A 228 -7.04 -7.98 -3.83
N PRO A 229 -7.83 -8.75 -4.59
CA PRO A 229 -9.23 -9.04 -4.26
C PRO A 229 -9.43 -9.83 -2.95
N SER A 230 -8.40 -10.54 -2.49
CA SER A 230 -8.43 -11.29 -1.23
C SER A 230 -7.93 -10.50 -0.02
N THR A 231 -7.49 -9.25 -0.22
CA THR A 231 -6.97 -8.40 0.86
C THR A 231 -8.12 -7.60 1.50
N ALA A 232 -8.11 -7.47 2.82
CA ALA A 232 -9.14 -6.73 3.53
C ALA A 232 -9.18 -5.24 3.12
N ASP A 233 -10.38 -4.67 2.99
CA ASP A 233 -10.60 -3.26 2.64
C ASP A 233 -9.82 -2.29 3.55
N SER A 234 -9.73 -2.61 4.84
CA SER A 234 -9.00 -1.81 5.82
C SER A 234 -7.50 -1.74 5.54
N LEU A 235 -6.89 -2.84 5.05
CA LEU A 235 -5.49 -2.84 4.60
C LEU A 235 -5.33 -2.04 3.29
N ILE A 236 -6.23 -2.22 2.34
CA ILE A 236 -6.20 -1.50 1.05
C ILE A 236 -6.22 0.01 1.27
N ILE A 237 -7.17 0.51 2.10
CA ILE A 237 -7.27 1.95 2.40
C ILE A 237 -6.27 2.43 3.46
N GLY A 238 -5.60 1.50 4.18
CA GLY A 238 -4.65 1.84 5.24
C GLY A 238 -5.28 2.33 6.54
N TYR A 239 -6.55 2.01 6.82
CA TYR A 239 -7.23 2.33 8.06
C TYR A 239 -7.21 1.16 9.04
N GLN A 240 -7.44 1.43 10.33
CA GLN A 240 -7.85 0.38 11.25
C GLN A 240 -9.26 -0.09 10.90
N GLN A 241 -9.58 -1.38 11.11
CA GLN A 241 -10.91 -1.90 10.78
C GLN A 241 -12.03 -1.09 11.44
N LYS A 242 -11.90 -0.78 12.73
CA LYS A 242 -12.88 0.07 13.45
C LYS A 242 -13.08 1.46 12.85
N GLN A 243 -12.01 2.06 12.29
CA GLN A 243 -12.10 3.36 11.63
C GLN A 243 -12.85 3.25 10.30
N LEU A 244 -12.59 2.19 9.54
CA LEU A 244 -13.32 1.94 8.30
C LEU A 244 -14.81 1.65 8.55
N ASP A 245 -15.11 0.85 9.56
CA ASP A 245 -16.49 0.55 9.97
C ASP A 245 -17.22 1.84 10.39
N ALA A 246 -16.55 2.70 11.15
CA ALA A 246 -17.09 4.02 11.53
C ALA A 246 -17.29 4.93 10.31
N CYS A 247 -16.41 4.88 9.31
CA CYS A 247 -16.60 5.63 8.06
C CYS A 247 -17.85 5.17 7.30
N TYR A 248 -18.06 3.86 7.17
CA TYR A 248 -19.28 3.32 6.53
C TYR A 248 -20.54 3.70 7.31
N ALA A 249 -20.52 3.58 8.64
CA ALA A 249 -21.66 3.92 9.48
C ALA A 249 -22.01 5.42 9.44
N ASN A 250 -21.03 6.28 9.14
CA ASN A 250 -21.19 7.74 9.13
C ASN A 250 -21.03 8.36 7.74
N GLU A 251 -21.09 7.59 6.68
CA GLU A 251 -20.81 8.04 5.30
C GLU A 251 -21.65 9.27 4.93
N LYS A 252 -22.92 9.27 5.27
CA LYS A 252 -23.85 10.40 5.05
C LYS A 252 -23.40 11.67 5.77
N ASN A 253 -23.00 11.56 7.02
CA ASN A 253 -22.57 12.71 7.83
C ASN A 253 -21.23 13.26 7.33
N ILE A 254 -20.30 12.39 6.98
CA ILE A 254 -18.99 12.75 6.38
C ILE A 254 -19.23 13.51 5.07
N TRP A 255 -20.11 13.03 4.21
CA TRP A 255 -20.45 13.70 2.97
C TRP A 255 -21.15 15.05 3.21
N ALA A 256 -22.12 15.08 4.12
CA ALA A 256 -22.83 16.30 4.48
C ALA A 256 -21.87 17.39 4.99
N PHE A 257 -20.86 17.02 5.77
CA PHE A 257 -19.83 17.95 6.22
C PHE A 257 -19.14 18.67 5.06
N PHE A 258 -18.68 17.95 4.03
CA PHE A 258 -18.00 18.55 2.88
C PHE A 258 -18.93 19.45 2.06
N VAL A 259 -20.18 19.05 1.89
CA VAL A 259 -21.19 19.85 1.14
C VAL A 259 -21.61 21.10 1.90
N GLN A 260 -21.95 20.97 3.19
CA GLN A 260 -22.47 22.10 4.00
C GLN A 260 -21.39 23.16 4.28
N ASN A 261 -20.11 22.77 4.31
CA ASN A 261 -19.00 23.69 4.49
C ASN A 261 -18.40 24.19 3.17
N ASP A 262 -19.05 23.90 2.05
CA ASP A 262 -18.63 24.34 0.71
C ASP A 262 -17.18 23.98 0.36
N MET A 263 -16.74 22.77 0.78
CA MET A 263 -15.34 22.34 0.71
C MET A 263 -14.93 21.74 -0.63
N LEU A 264 -15.89 21.17 -1.37
CA LEU A 264 -15.61 20.30 -2.52
C LEU A 264 -14.72 20.94 -3.60
N TYR A 265 -14.96 22.22 -3.88
CA TYR A 265 -14.25 22.97 -4.93
C TYR A 265 -13.16 23.91 -4.40
N LYS A 266 -12.83 23.83 -3.11
CA LYS A 266 -11.69 24.56 -2.54
C LYS A 266 -10.37 24.02 -3.10
N THR A 267 -9.45 24.94 -3.40
CA THR A 267 -8.12 24.65 -3.96
C THR A 267 -6.99 25.10 -3.04
N ASP A 268 -7.29 25.84 -1.97
CA ASP A 268 -6.30 26.31 -1.00
C ASP A 268 -5.65 25.10 -0.30
N PRO A 269 -4.34 24.88 -0.49
CA PRO A 269 -3.65 23.72 0.08
C PRO A 269 -3.68 23.68 1.61
N GLN A 270 -3.71 24.83 2.29
CA GLN A 270 -3.74 24.87 3.75
C GLN A 270 -5.11 24.40 4.28
N LEU A 271 -6.17 24.75 3.57
CA LEU A 271 -7.53 24.40 3.94
C LEU A 271 -7.84 22.92 3.67
N ILE A 272 -7.37 22.38 2.52
CA ILE A 272 -7.72 21.01 2.10
C ILE A 272 -6.76 19.96 2.60
N ARG A 273 -5.55 20.33 3.04
CA ARG A 273 -4.48 19.41 3.45
C ARG A 273 -4.96 18.37 4.47
N GLU A 274 -5.71 18.78 5.46
CA GLU A 274 -6.22 17.91 6.51
C GLU A 274 -7.01 16.71 5.99
N TYR A 275 -7.70 16.89 4.85
CA TYR A 275 -8.60 15.86 4.30
C TYR A 275 -7.91 14.93 3.30
N VAL A 276 -6.73 15.29 2.78
CA VAL A 276 -6.03 14.56 1.70
C VAL A 276 -4.62 14.11 2.07
N THR A 277 -4.18 14.39 3.31
CA THR A 277 -2.90 13.89 3.81
C THR A 277 -3.09 12.97 5.00
N ASP A 278 -2.13 12.07 5.20
CA ASP A 278 -2.15 11.16 6.33
C ASP A 278 -2.01 11.91 7.67
N GLY A 279 -2.65 11.39 8.69
CA GLY A 279 -2.67 11.99 10.02
C GLY A 279 -3.25 11.02 11.04
N PRO A 280 -3.16 11.34 12.33
CA PRO A 280 -3.75 10.50 13.39
C PRO A 280 -5.28 10.43 13.27
N PHE A 281 -5.93 11.54 12.89
CA PHE A 281 -7.37 11.69 12.67
C PHE A 281 -7.61 12.97 11.87
N THR A 282 -8.85 13.16 11.41
CA THR A 282 -9.34 14.42 10.79
C THR A 282 -9.92 15.30 11.87
N ASN A 283 -9.27 16.44 12.21
CA ASN A 283 -9.66 17.29 13.34
C ASN A 283 -11.12 17.73 13.30
N ALA A 284 -11.59 18.14 12.11
CA ALA A 284 -12.96 18.60 11.92
C ALA A 284 -14.03 17.51 12.16
N LEU A 285 -13.65 16.23 12.12
CA LEU A 285 -14.55 15.07 12.32
C LEU A 285 -14.31 14.36 13.65
N GLY A 286 -13.31 14.81 14.43
CA GLY A 286 -12.99 14.26 15.75
C GLY A 286 -12.04 13.06 15.73
N LYS A 287 -11.60 12.66 16.95
CA LYS A 287 -10.53 11.69 17.17
C LYS A 287 -10.84 10.25 16.71
N ASP A 288 -12.11 9.92 16.54
CA ASP A 288 -12.54 8.60 16.06
C ASP A 288 -12.52 8.48 14.53
N SER A 289 -12.37 9.60 13.82
CA SER A 289 -12.18 9.59 12.37
C SER A 289 -10.75 9.17 12.00
N PRO A 290 -10.51 8.58 10.82
CA PRO A 290 -9.14 8.43 10.31
C PRO A 290 -8.60 9.76 9.81
N GLY A 291 -7.27 9.88 9.70
CA GLY A 291 -6.64 10.88 8.85
C GLY A 291 -6.89 10.59 7.37
N ASN A 292 -6.71 11.60 6.51
CA ASN A 292 -6.93 11.46 5.06
C ASN A 292 -8.34 10.93 4.72
N ILE A 293 -9.38 11.48 5.38
CA ILE A 293 -10.76 11.03 5.18
C ILE A 293 -11.24 11.18 3.73
N GLY A 294 -10.64 12.10 2.97
CA GLY A 294 -10.96 12.31 1.57
C GLY A 294 -10.76 11.10 0.68
N GLN A 295 -9.80 10.23 1.02
CA GLN A 295 -9.59 8.99 0.26
C GLN A 295 -10.77 8.01 0.40
N PHE A 296 -11.42 7.94 1.57
CA PHE A 296 -12.63 7.16 1.76
C PHE A 296 -13.77 7.70 0.88
N VAL A 297 -14.02 9.01 0.96
CA VAL A 297 -15.07 9.67 0.14
C VAL A 297 -14.81 9.44 -1.34
N GLY A 298 -13.58 9.67 -1.79
CA GLY A 298 -13.19 9.43 -3.18
C GLY A 298 -13.42 7.99 -3.62
N TRP A 299 -13.08 7.01 -2.77
CA TRP A 299 -13.29 5.60 -3.06
C TRP A 299 -14.79 5.25 -3.20
N GLN A 300 -15.66 5.78 -2.32
CA GLN A 300 -17.10 5.57 -2.44
C GLN A 300 -17.67 6.22 -3.73
N ILE A 301 -17.19 7.41 -4.10
CA ILE A 301 -17.55 8.06 -5.36
C ILE A 301 -17.19 7.18 -6.56
N VAL A 302 -15.96 6.66 -6.59
CA VAL A 302 -15.49 5.78 -7.67
C VAL A 302 -16.27 4.48 -7.72
N LYS A 303 -16.51 3.82 -6.58
CA LYS A 303 -17.38 2.62 -6.49
C LYS A 303 -18.78 2.90 -7.07
N LYS A 304 -19.37 4.04 -6.71
CA LYS A 304 -20.69 4.44 -7.20
C LYS A 304 -20.71 4.65 -8.71
N TRP A 305 -19.67 5.30 -9.24
CA TRP A 305 -19.55 5.54 -10.67
C TRP A 305 -19.32 4.24 -11.44
N ALA A 306 -18.39 3.39 -10.99
CA ALA A 306 -18.10 2.10 -11.60
C ALA A 306 -19.32 1.17 -11.65
N ALA A 307 -20.11 1.12 -10.57
CA ALA A 307 -21.32 0.33 -10.50
C ALA A 307 -22.36 0.74 -11.57
N LYS A 308 -22.37 2.00 -12.02
CA LYS A 308 -23.22 2.50 -13.11
C LYS A 308 -22.63 2.26 -14.51
N ASN A 309 -21.30 2.14 -14.60
CA ASN A 309 -20.57 2.04 -15.85
C ASN A 309 -19.94 0.64 -16.00
N LYS A 310 -20.73 -0.41 -15.77
CA LYS A 310 -20.27 -1.80 -15.88
C LYS A 310 -19.63 -2.07 -17.24
N GLY A 311 -18.49 -2.77 -17.22
CA GLY A 311 -17.74 -3.13 -18.42
C GLY A 311 -16.76 -2.07 -18.92
N ILE A 312 -16.64 -0.93 -18.23
CA ILE A 312 -15.54 0.02 -18.55
C ILE A 312 -14.20 -0.62 -18.20
N SER A 313 -13.19 -0.38 -19.06
CA SER A 313 -11.84 -0.87 -18.76
C SER A 313 -11.24 -0.11 -17.58
N MET A 314 -10.38 -0.78 -16.81
CA MET A 314 -9.67 -0.17 -15.69
C MET A 314 -8.83 1.04 -16.15
N ASP A 315 -8.20 0.95 -17.32
CA ASP A 315 -7.45 2.04 -17.93
C ASP A 315 -8.33 3.27 -18.20
N SER A 316 -9.53 3.05 -18.76
CA SER A 316 -10.48 4.15 -19.02
C SER A 316 -10.98 4.81 -17.74
N LEU A 317 -11.24 4.02 -16.68
CA LEU A 317 -11.60 4.55 -15.36
C LEU A 317 -10.46 5.41 -14.80
N MET A 318 -9.23 4.91 -14.84
CA MET A 318 -8.07 5.63 -14.30
C MET A 318 -7.77 6.93 -15.05
N LYS A 319 -7.98 6.97 -16.37
CA LYS A 319 -7.80 8.17 -17.23
C LYS A 319 -8.95 9.15 -17.18
N LYS A 320 -10.11 8.76 -16.64
CA LYS A 320 -11.29 9.64 -16.57
C LYS A 320 -10.98 10.87 -15.73
N ASP A 321 -11.42 12.05 -16.21
CA ASP A 321 -11.31 13.28 -15.43
C ASP A 321 -12.02 13.15 -14.08
N PRO A 322 -11.37 13.50 -12.95
CA PRO A 322 -11.90 13.22 -11.62
C PRO A 322 -13.17 14.05 -11.30
N VAL A 323 -13.28 15.29 -11.82
CA VAL A 323 -14.47 16.10 -11.59
C VAL A 323 -15.64 15.58 -12.41
N GLN A 324 -15.41 15.21 -13.67
CA GLN A 324 -16.45 14.58 -14.50
C GLN A 324 -16.91 13.25 -13.91
N LEU A 325 -15.98 12.42 -13.41
CA LEU A 325 -16.30 11.15 -12.75
C LEU A 325 -17.22 11.41 -11.54
N PHE A 326 -16.89 12.41 -10.72
CA PHE A 326 -17.73 12.81 -9.59
C PHE A 326 -19.12 13.22 -10.03
N GLU A 327 -19.25 14.13 -10.99
CA GLU A 327 -20.53 14.62 -11.50
C GLU A 327 -21.40 13.49 -12.06
N GLU A 328 -20.83 12.61 -12.88
CA GLU A 328 -21.51 11.45 -13.47
C GLU A 328 -21.91 10.41 -12.40
N SER A 329 -21.12 10.27 -11.33
CA SER A 329 -21.43 9.35 -10.23
C SER A 329 -22.76 9.67 -9.57
N ARG A 330 -23.14 10.96 -9.54
CA ARG A 330 -24.27 11.48 -8.76
C ARG A 330 -24.22 10.94 -7.33
N TYR A 331 -23.01 10.99 -6.74
CA TYR A 331 -22.79 10.45 -5.42
C TYR A 331 -23.63 11.18 -4.39
N LYS A 332 -24.44 10.40 -3.70
CA LYS A 332 -25.28 10.84 -2.60
C LYS A 332 -25.48 9.61 -1.70
N PRO A 333 -24.79 9.52 -0.57
CA PRO A 333 -25.00 8.43 0.38
C PRO A 333 -26.40 8.51 1.02
N GLY A 334 -26.98 7.35 1.25
CA GLY A 334 -28.34 7.19 1.73
C GLY A 334 -28.52 7.52 3.22
#